data_4d7f501db6d4652d937b9df9475c17ea
#
_entry.id   4d7f501db6d4652d937b9df9475c17ea
#
_cell.length_a   1.000
_cell.length_b   1.000
_cell.length_c   1.000
_cell.angle_alpha   90.00
_cell.angle_beta   90.00
_cell.angle_gamma   90.00
#
_symmetry.space_group_name_H-M   'P 1'
#
loop_
_entity.id
_entity.type
_entity.pdbx_description
1 polymer ?
#
loop_
_entity_poly.entity_id
_entity_poly.type
_entity_poly.pdbx_seq_one_letter_code
_entity_poly.pdbx_strand_id
1 'polypeptide(L)'
;MTSDQIAEAQQLSRRFRVRIEGVSTSSDLPTASGSGFFITDDGYLISNYHVVKDATKVRLVTSAGLIDAKVVKVDAANDLALLKADGRFAPLPIASSRPVKLGGMVATVGFPNTGMQGFAPKFARGEIASLSGAADDARYFQISVPVQPGNSGGALVDEHGDVVGVVSAKLNAAAALAASGALPENVNYAVKSSFLLSFLESVPDVANKLKDAVSAEMKFDEVVQSAQAAAVLVLVY
;
A
#
# COMPACT_ATOMS: atom_id res chain seq x y z
N MET A 1 -20.93 -5.42 -31.33
CA MET A 1 -21.01 -3.97 -30.97
C MET A 1 -20.44 -3.18 -32.12
N THR A 2 -21.17 -2.20 -32.62
CA THR A 2 -20.69 -1.29 -33.67
C THR A 2 -19.78 -0.22 -33.08
N SER A 3 -18.94 0.42 -33.92
CA SER A 3 -18.08 1.54 -33.51
C SER A 3 -18.85 2.66 -32.79
N ASP A 4 -20.09 2.90 -33.21
CA ASP A 4 -20.94 3.94 -32.64
C ASP A 4 -21.44 3.56 -31.25
N GLN A 5 -21.78 2.30 -31.02
CA GLN A 5 -22.13 1.77 -29.66
C GLN A 5 -20.96 1.84 -28.68
N ILE A 6 -19.74 1.64 -29.17
CA ILE A 6 -18.52 1.78 -28.35
C ILE A 6 -18.29 3.25 -28.01
N ALA A 7 -18.43 4.16 -28.96
CA ALA A 7 -18.27 5.59 -28.73
C ALA A 7 -19.32 6.14 -27.76
N GLU A 8 -20.58 5.70 -27.87
CA GLU A 8 -21.66 6.07 -26.96
C GLU A 8 -21.43 5.53 -25.55
N ALA A 9 -21.02 4.27 -25.40
CA ALA A 9 -20.66 3.68 -24.11
C ALA A 9 -19.48 4.41 -23.45
N GLN A 10 -18.48 4.82 -24.22
CA GLN A 10 -17.35 5.62 -23.73
C GLN A 10 -17.79 7.02 -23.31
N GLN A 11 -18.72 7.63 -24.04
CA GLN A 11 -19.27 8.94 -23.70
C GLN A 11 -20.14 8.89 -22.45
N LEU A 12 -20.94 7.84 -22.27
CA LEU A 12 -21.73 7.57 -21.06
C LEU A 12 -20.81 7.31 -19.87
N SER A 13 -19.74 6.52 -20.04
CA SER A 13 -18.74 6.28 -19.00
C SER A 13 -18.04 7.56 -18.54
N ARG A 14 -17.70 8.48 -19.46
CA ARG A 14 -17.14 9.79 -19.11
C ARG A 14 -18.12 10.72 -18.40
N ARG A 15 -19.42 10.53 -18.58
CA ARG A 15 -20.50 11.28 -17.90
C ARG A 15 -20.91 10.65 -16.56
N PHE A 16 -20.53 9.41 -16.32
CA PHE A 16 -20.83 8.74 -15.06
C PHE A 16 -19.88 9.24 -13.98
N ARG A 17 -20.16 10.42 -13.46
CA ARG A 17 -19.61 10.88 -12.18
C ARG A 17 -20.52 10.30 -11.11
N VAL A 18 -19.96 9.49 -10.24
CA VAL A 18 -20.65 9.10 -8.99
C VAL A 18 -21.00 10.40 -8.28
N ARG A 19 -22.27 10.78 -8.31
CA ARG A 19 -22.79 11.92 -7.55
C ARG A 19 -22.90 11.44 -6.12
N ILE A 20 -21.85 11.67 -5.32
CA ILE A 20 -21.97 11.56 -3.87
C ILE A 20 -22.81 12.75 -3.45
N GLU A 21 -24.10 12.51 -3.15
CA GLU A 21 -24.98 13.55 -2.65
C GLU A 21 -24.41 14.09 -1.32
N GLY A 22 -24.05 15.37 -1.29
CA GLY A 22 -23.50 16.05 -0.11
C GLY A 22 -22.09 16.64 -0.26
N VAL A 23 -21.39 16.47 -1.40
CA VAL A 23 -20.08 17.10 -1.64
C VAL A 23 -20.27 18.37 -2.46
N SER A 24 -20.30 19.51 -1.79
CA SER A 24 -20.33 20.83 -2.40
C SER A 24 -18.99 21.54 -2.13
N THR A 25 -18.04 21.41 -3.01
CA THR A 25 -16.95 22.31 -3.46
C THR A 25 -15.80 21.49 -4.04
N SER A 26 -15.03 22.04 -4.96
CA SER A 26 -13.87 21.39 -5.59
C SER A 26 -12.73 21.01 -4.60
N SER A 27 -12.80 21.44 -3.35
CA SER A 27 -11.87 21.11 -2.27
C SER A 27 -12.14 19.75 -1.58
N ASP A 28 -13.26 19.11 -1.92
CA ASP A 28 -13.69 17.85 -1.26
C ASP A 28 -13.35 16.58 -2.06
N LEU A 29 -12.68 16.70 -3.19
CA LEU A 29 -12.24 15.55 -3.97
C LEU A 29 -10.79 15.19 -3.62
N PRO A 30 -10.47 13.90 -3.39
CA PRO A 30 -9.10 13.49 -3.13
C PRO A 30 -8.23 13.78 -4.36
N THR A 31 -7.05 14.34 -4.11
CA THR A 31 -6.03 14.65 -5.12
C THR A 31 -5.14 13.45 -5.42
N ALA A 32 -4.99 12.54 -4.45
CA ALA A 32 -4.24 11.31 -4.59
C ALA A 32 -4.85 10.19 -3.71
N SER A 33 -4.49 8.96 -4.03
CA SER A 33 -4.84 7.80 -3.22
C SER A 33 -3.69 6.80 -3.17
N GLY A 34 -3.66 6.01 -2.11
CA GLY A 34 -2.73 4.92 -1.91
C GLY A 34 -3.29 3.88 -0.95
N SER A 35 -2.48 2.92 -0.61
CA SER A 35 -2.79 1.91 0.39
C SER A 35 -2.09 2.22 1.71
N GLY A 36 -2.58 1.61 2.78
CA GLY A 36 -1.94 1.56 4.08
C GLY A 36 -2.35 0.30 4.81
N PHE A 37 -1.73 0.03 5.94
CA PHE A 37 -2.08 -1.08 6.82
C PHE A 37 -1.85 -0.72 8.28
N PHE A 38 -2.75 -1.19 9.14
CA PHE A 38 -2.63 -0.97 10.58
C PHE A 38 -1.56 -1.86 11.19
N ILE A 39 -0.76 -1.28 12.11
CA ILE A 39 0.32 -1.94 12.85
C ILE A 39 0.06 -1.99 14.36
N THR A 40 -0.94 -1.24 14.84
CA THR A 40 -1.41 -1.29 16.24
C THR A 40 -2.93 -1.32 16.29
N ASP A 41 -3.50 -1.88 17.34
CA ASP A 41 -4.95 -2.00 17.51
C ASP A 41 -5.62 -0.65 17.82
N ASP A 42 -4.88 0.31 18.34
CA ASP A 42 -5.34 1.67 18.63
C ASP A 42 -5.23 2.63 17.45
N GLY A 43 -4.81 2.17 16.26
CA GLY A 43 -4.94 2.88 15.00
C GLY A 43 -3.70 3.56 14.43
N TYR A 44 -2.49 3.16 14.84
CA TYR A 44 -1.31 3.50 14.06
C TYR A 44 -1.23 2.64 12.80
N LEU A 45 -0.90 3.27 11.68
CA LEU A 45 -0.81 2.61 10.39
C LEU A 45 0.36 3.15 9.59
N ILE A 46 0.83 2.33 8.65
CA ILE A 46 1.90 2.66 7.71
C ILE A 46 1.33 2.92 6.33
N SER A 47 1.93 3.87 5.63
CA SER A 47 1.81 4.11 4.20
C SER A 47 3.16 4.58 3.64
N ASN A 48 3.24 4.91 2.35
CA ASN A 48 4.42 5.55 1.81
C ASN A 48 4.39 7.07 2.02
N TYR A 49 5.59 7.67 2.16
CA TYR A 49 5.74 9.12 2.23
C TYR A 49 5.21 9.82 0.98
N HIS A 50 5.54 9.30 -0.23
CA HIS A 50 5.08 9.92 -1.47
C HIS A 50 3.56 9.95 -1.63
N VAL A 51 2.82 9.07 -0.93
CA VAL A 51 1.34 9.10 -0.92
C VAL A 51 0.84 10.31 -0.15
N VAL A 52 1.48 10.69 0.96
CA VAL A 52 0.96 11.70 1.90
C VAL A 52 1.76 13.01 1.93
N LYS A 53 2.84 13.13 1.14
CA LYS A 53 3.82 14.23 1.25
C LYS A 53 3.23 15.64 1.06
N ASP A 54 2.22 15.80 0.25
CA ASP A 54 1.60 17.09 -0.05
C ASP A 54 0.17 17.18 0.52
N ALA A 55 -0.16 16.29 1.48
CA ALA A 55 -1.49 16.20 2.05
C ALA A 55 -1.80 17.41 2.94
N THR A 56 -2.90 18.09 2.68
CA THR A 56 -3.51 19.01 3.63
C THR A 56 -4.44 18.29 4.59
N LYS A 57 -5.02 17.17 4.14
CA LYS A 57 -5.88 16.29 4.91
C LYS A 57 -5.73 14.86 4.42
N VAL A 58 -5.73 13.90 5.35
CA VAL A 58 -5.72 12.48 5.05
C VAL A 58 -6.97 11.83 5.62
N ARG A 59 -7.63 11.00 4.82
CA ARG A 59 -8.77 10.19 5.24
C ARG A 59 -8.55 8.73 4.86
N LEU A 60 -9.13 7.85 5.63
CA LEU A 60 -9.08 6.41 5.42
C LEU A 60 -10.48 5.89 5.10
N VAL A 61 -10.58 5.05 4.08
CA VAL A 61 -11.81 4.29 3.82
C VAL A 61 -11.67 2.94 4.52
N THR A 62 -12.49 2.71 5.52
CA THR A 62 -12.54 1.49 6.33
C THR A 62 -13.89 0.82 6.20
N SER A 63 -14.06 -0.37 6.77
CA SER A 63 -15.36 -1.04 6.87
C SER A 63 -16.39 -0.23 7.68
N ALA A 64 -15.92 0.64 8.60
CA ALA A 64 -16.75 1.55 9.40
C ALA A 64 -17.08 2.86 8.67
N GLY A 65 -16.58 3.06 7.45
CA GLY A 65 -16.76 4.28 6.65
C GLY A 65 -15.51 5.11 6.52
N LEU A 66 -15.68 6.40 6.24
CA LEU A 66 -14.61 7.36 6.02
C LEU A 66 -14.21 8.01 7.35
N ILE A 67 -12.96 7.84 7.76
CA ILE A 67 -12.41 8.40 9.01
C ILE A 67 -11.20 9.29 8.72
N ASP A 68 -10.95 10.28 9.57
CA ASP A 68 -9.78 11.16 9.46
C ASP A 68 -8.53 10.46 10.02
N ALA A 69 -7.37 10.76 9.43
CA ALA A 69 -6.07 10.33 9.92
C ALA A 69 -5.09 11.48 9.94
N LYS A 70 -4.13 11.42 10.86
CA LYS A 70 -3.06 12.42 11.00
C LYS A 70 -1.72 11.79 10.64
N VAL A 71 -0.89 12.51 9.90
CA VAL A 71 0.51 12.11 9.69
C VAL A 71 1.26 12.42 10.99
N VAL A 72 1.84 11.36 11.59
CA VAL A 72 2.57 11.43 12.86
C VAL A 72 4.04 11.68 12.61
N LYS A 73 4.63 10.91 11.67
CA LYS A 73 6.04 10.98 11.33
C LYS A 73 6.26 10.49 9.91
N VAL A 74 7.30 11.00 9.28
CA VAL A 74 7.71 10.55 7.93
C VAL A 74 9.21 10.27 7.87
N ASP A 75 9.58 9.35 7.00
CA ASP A 75 10.94 9.10 6.56
C ASP A 75 10.97 9.21 5.03
N ALA A 76 11.35 10.39 4.56
CA ALA A 76 11.39 10.69 3.13
C ALA A 76 12.48 9.89 2.39
N ALA A 77 13.58 9.52 3.09
CA ALA A 77 14.69 8.77 2.51
C ALA A 77 14.30 7.32 2.23
N ASN A 78 13.50 6.71 3.09
CA ASN A 78 13.01 5.34 2.95
C ASN A 78 11.56 5.27 2.43
N ASP A 79 10.97 6.43 2.06
CA ASP A 79 9.60 6.52 1.53
C ASP A 79 8.54 5.93 2.48
N LEU A 80 8.67 6.16 3.79
CA LEU A 80 7.76 5.67 4.81
C LEU A 80 6.99 6.81 5.49
N ALA A 81 5.75 6.55 5.87
CA ALA A 81 4.92 7.44 6.65
C ALA A 81 4.17 6.66 7.73
N LEU A 82 4.20 7.18 8.95
CA LEU A 82 3.40 6.73 10.09
C LEU A 82 2.22 7.69 10.26
N LEU A 83 1.02 7.11 10.25
CA LEU A 83 -0.22 7.85 10.46
C LEU A 83 -0.94 7.33 11.71
N LYS A 84 -1.89 8.10 12.20
CA LYS A 84 -2.76 7.75 13.33
C LYS A 84 -4.21 8.07 12.99
N ALA A 85 -5.08 7.10 13.14
CA ALA A 85 -6.53 7.26 13.12
C ALA A 85 -7.11 6.83 14.47
N ASP A 86 -8.27 7.36 14.82
CA ASP A 86 -8.98 6.97 16.04
C ASP A 86 -9.90 5.77 15.74
N GLY A 87 -9.83 4.74 16.57
CA GLY A 87 -10.63 3.52 16.42
C GLY A 87 -9.96 2.28 16.98
N ARG A 88 -10.57 1.13 16.66
CA ARG A 88 -10.01 -0.20 16.95
C ARG A 88 -9.86 -0.96 15.64
N PHE A 89 -8.68 -1.52 15.43
CA PHE A 89 -8.29 -2.11 14.16
C PHE A 89 -7.58 -3.45 14.37
N ALA A 90 -7.53 -4.27 13.33
CA ALA A 90 -6.77 -5.51 13.31
C ALA A 90 -5.36 -5.23 12.77
N PRO A 91 -4.31 -5.15 13.62
CA PRO A 91 -2.97 -4.85 13.15
C PRO A 91 -2.25 -6.09 12.64
N LEU A 92 -1.37 -5.91 11.65
CA LEU A 92 -0.40 -6.92 11.22
C LEU A 92 0.85 -6.90 12.10
N PRO A 93 1.43 -8.06 12.42
CA PRO A 93 2.75 -8.16 12.99
C PRO A 93 3.81 -7.79 11.94
N ILE A 94 4.97 -7.31 12.40
CA ILE A 94 6.07 -6.92 11.52
C ILE A 94 7.28 -7.80 11.85
N ALA A 95 7.69 -8.64 10.90
CA ALA A 95 8.91 -9.42 11.03
C ALA A 95 10.13 -8.68 10.44
N SER A 96 11.32 -9.03 10.90
CA SER A 96 12.55 -8.58 10.27
C SER A 96 12.68 -9.14 8.86
N SER A 97 13.05 -8.31 7.89
CA SER A 97 13.31 -8.74 6.52
C SER A 97 14.66 -9.45 6.32
N ARG A 98 15.50 -9.56 7.37
CA ARG A 98 16.83 -10.18 7.27
C ARG A 98 16.81 -11.67 6.90
N PRO A 99 15.88 -12.51 7.41
CA PRO A 99 15.83 -13.92 7.06
C PRO A 99 15.13 -14.20 5.72
N VAL A 100 14.53 -13.18 5.09
CA VAL A 100 13.81 -13.33 3.81
C VAL A 100 14.78 -13.79 2.73
N LYS A 101 14.38 -14.79 1.94
CA LYS A 101 15.20 -15.42 0.91
C LYS A 101 14.68 -15.11 -0.49
N LEU A 102 15.58 -15.21 -1.46
CA LEU A 102 15.21 -15.21 -2.88
C LEU A 102 14.23 -16.34 -3.16
N GLY A 103 13.17 -16.08 -3.92
CA GLY A 103 12.11 -17.03 -4.21
C GLY A 103 11.09 -17.23 -3.08
N GLY A 104 11.24 -16.53 -1.93
CA GLY A 104 10.25 -16.56 -0.86
C GLY A 104 8.90 -16.02 -1.32
N MET A 105 7.81 -16.74 -1.00
CA MET A 105 6.45 -16.32 -1.35
C MET A 105 6.06 -15.08 -0.54
N VAL A 106 5.42 -14.14 -1.23
CA VAL A 106 4.89 -12.92 -0.62
C VAL A 106 3.58 -12.52 -1.28
N ALA A 107 2.76 -11.80 -0.52
CA ALA A 107 1.48 -11.31 -0.97
C ALA A 107 1.23 -9.87 -0.51
N THR A 108 0.32 -9.18 -1.18
CA THR A 108 -0.16 -7.87 -0.78
C THR A 108 -1.67 -7.75 -0.95
N VAL A 109 -2.28 -6.94 -0.11
CA VAL A 109 -3.66 -6.47 -0.26
C VAL A 109 -3.62 -4.95 -0.33
N GLY A 110 -4.18 -4.38 -1.38
CA GLY A 110 -4.15 -2.94 -1.61
C GLY A 110 -5.33 -2.45 -2.44
N PHE A 111 -5.27 -1.18 -2.84
CA PHE A 111 -6.36 -0.48 -3.53
C PHE A 111 -5.88 0.15 -4.84
N PRO A 112 -5.51 -0.68 -5.84
CA PRO A 112 -4.99 -0.18 -7.12
C PRO A 112 -6.06 0.53 -7.92
N ASN A 113 -5.68 1.64 -8.59
CA ASN A 113 -6.49 2.33 -9.60
C ASN A 113 -7.96 2.46 -9.22
N THR A 114 -8.26 3.05 -8.06
CA THR A 114 -9.62 3.12 -7.50
C THR A 114 -10.65 3.73 -8.46
N GLY A 115 -10.22 4.61 -9.37
CA GLY A 115 -11.08 5.16 -10.42
C GLY A 115 -11.56 4.14 -11.46
N MET A 116 -10.81 3.04 -11.65
CA MET A 116 -11.15 1.96 -12.59
C MET A 116 -11.66 0.70 -11.87
N GLN A 117 -11.02 0.33 -10.75
CA GLN A 117 -11.25 -0.95 -10.08
C GLN A 117 -12.17 -0.84 -8.86
N GLY A 118 -12.61 0.38 -8.51
CA GLY A 118 -13.44 0.64 -7.33
C GLY A 118 -12.66 0.56 -6.02
N PHE A 119 -13.37 0.67 -4.90
CA PHE A 119 -12.81 0.79 -3.54
C PHE A 119 -12.65 -0.53 -2.80
N ALA A 120 -13.04 -1.66 -3.39
CA ALA A 120 -12.80 -2.96 -2.78
C ALA A 120 -11.29 -3.31 -2.83
N PRO A 121 -10.72 -3.89 -1.76
CA PRO A 121 -9.33 -4.30 -1.75
C PRO A 121 -9.04 -5.36 -2.82
N LYS A 122 -7.85 -5.35 -3.38
CA LYS A 122 -7.37 -6.32 -4.36
C LYS A 122 -6.20 -7.08 -3.78
N PHE A 123 -6.25 -8.38 -3.94
CA PHE A 123 -5.18 -9.29 -3.57
C PHE A 123 -4.24 -9.53 -4.76
N ALA A 124 -2.93 -9.57 -4.49
CA ALA A 124 -1.92 -10.02 -5.43
C ALA A 124 -0.84 -10.81 -4.68
N ARG A 125 -0.26 -11.82 -5.33
CA ARG A 125 0.85 -12.63 -4.80
C ARG A 125 1.95 -12.80 -5.82
N GLY A 126 3.14 -13.11 -5.34
CA GLY A 126 4.32 -13.39 -6.12
C GLY A 126 5.46 -13.83 -5.21
N GLU A 127 6.67 -13.50 -5.58
CA GLU A 127 7.89 -13.95 -4.93
C GLU A 127 8.87 -12.79 -4.76
N ILE A 128 9.83 -12.96 -3.88
CA ILE A 128 11.03 -12.11 -3.79
C ILE A 128 11.92 -12.43 -5.01
N ALA A 129 11.90 -11.57 -6.00
CA ALA A 129 12.66 -11.72 -7.24
C ALA A 129 14.13 -11.27 -7.11
N SER A 130 14.43 -10.35 -6.17
CA SER A 130 15.79 -9.97 -5.79
C SER A 130 15.82 -9.45 -4.34
N LEU A 131 16.94 -9.67 -3.68
CA LEU A 131 17.20 -9.13 -2.34
C LEU A 131 17.72 -7.68 -2.38
N SER A 132 17.80 -7.07 -3.54
CA SER A 132 18.09 -5.64 -3.73
C SER A 132 17.13 -5.04 -4.74
N GLY A 133 16.94 -3.73 -4.66
CA GLY A 133 16.15 -2.94 -5.59
C GLY A 133 16.92 -2.53 -6.85
N ALA A 134 16.39 -1.53 -7.56
CA ALA A 134 17.05 -0.96 -8.75
C ALA A 134 18.45 -0.43 -8.40
N ALA A 135 19.41 -0.67 -9.29
CA ALA A 135 20.81 -0.31 -9.08
C ALA A 135 21.39 -0.85 -7.76
N ASP A 136 21.00 -2.07 -7.39
CA ASP A 136 21.41 -2.78 -6.17
C ASP A 136 21.10 -2.06 -4.86
N ASP A 137 20.04 -1.22 -4.85
CA ASP A 137 19.62 -0.52 -3.64
C ASP A 137 19.20 -1.51 -2.55
N ALA A 138 20.00 -1.58 -1.49
CA ALA A 138 19.82 -2.52 -0.39
C ALA A 138 18.52 -2.29 0.43
N ARG A 139 17.89 -1.12 0.29
CA ARG A 139 16.66 -0.76 1.01
C ARG A 139 15.43 -1.50 0.51
N TYR A 140 15.46 -2.00 -0.72
CA TYR A 140 14.31 -2.58 -1.38
C TYR A 140 14.47 -4.07 -1.65
N PHE A 141 13.37 -4.78 -1.66
CA PHE A 141 13.21 -6.02 -2.42
C PHE A 141 12.72 -5.69 -3.83
N GLN A 142 13.21 -6.41 -4.84
CA GLN A 142 12.46 -6.56 -6.09
C GLN A 142 11.49 -7.73 -5.93
N ILE A 143 10.25 -7.54 -6.35
CA ILE A 143 9.17 -8.52 -6.21
C ILE A 143 8.48 -8.77 -7.55
N SER A 144 8.02 -10.00 -7.77
CA SER A 144 7.20 -10.38 -8.92
C SER A 144 5.69 -10.15 -8.68
N VAL A 145 5.30 -9.73 -7.48
CA VAL A 145 3.90 -9.38 -7.16
C VAL A 145 3.40 -8.30 -8.11
N PRO A 146 2.27 -8.49 -8.81
CA PRO A 146 1.68 -7.45 -9.65
C PRO A 146 1.31 -6.21 -8.83
N VAL A 147 1.93 -5.08 -9.14
CA VAL A 147 1.71 -3.80 -8.44
C VAL A 147 1.30 -2.74 -9.44
N GLN A 148 0.30 -1.95 -9.08
CA GLN A 148 -0.22 -0.83 -9.85
C GLN A 148 -0.29 0.43 -8.98
N PRO A 149 -0.38 1.64 -9.59
CA PRO A 149 -0.65 2.87 -8.85
C PRO A 149 -1.86 2.70 -7.91
N GLY A 150 -1.68 3.07 -6.64
CA GLY A 150 -2.63 2.84 -5.57
C GLY A 150 -2.27 1.68 -4.63
N ASN A 151 -1.41 0.72 -5.03
CA ASN A 151 -0.87 -0.30 -4.12
C ASN A 151 0.23 0.26 -3.20
N SER A 152 0.82 1.42 -3.53
CA SER A 152 1.83 2.08 -2.70
C SER A 152 1.36 2.24 -1.26
N GLY A 153 2.20 1.84 -0.32
CA GLY A 153 1.94 1.86 1.11
C GLY A 153 1.26 0.60 1.65
N GLY A 154 0.87 -0.35 0.79
CA GLY A 154 0.32 -1.64 1.21
C GLY A 154 1.38 -2.54 1.85
N ALA A 155 0.94 -3.43 2.75
CA ALA A 155 1.80 -4.43 3.35
C ALA A 155 2.25 -5.46 2.31
N LEU A 156 3.54 -5.82 2.33
CA LEU A 156 4.04 -7.05 1.73
C LEU A 156 4.17 -8.08 2.85
N VAL A 157 3.36 -9.11 2.82
CA VAL A 157 3.32 -10.17 3.85
C VAL A 157 3.91 -11.47 3.33
N ASP A 158 4.53 -12.23 4.22
CA ASP A 158 5.04 -13.57 3.96
C ASP A 158 4.00 -14.66 4.28
N GLU A 159 4.41 -15.92 4.23
CA GLU A 159 3.58 -17.11 4.51
C GLU A 159 3.19 -17.26 6.00
N HIS A 160 3.78 -16.47 6.89
CA HIS A 160 3.40 -16.39 8.30
C HIS A 160 2.36 -15.28 8.56
N GLY A 161 2.02 -14.46 7.54
CA GLY A 161 1.17 -13.29 7.68
C GLY A 161 1.90 -12.08 8.28
N ASP A 162 3.21 -12.15 8.39
CA ASP A 162 4.05 -11.08 8.90
C ASP A 162 4.44 -10.09 7.80
N VAL A 163 4.45 -8.80 8.13
CA VAL A 163 4.93 -7.77 7.21
C VAL A 163 6.45 -7.86 7.08
N VAL A 164 6.92 -8.17 5.87
CA VAL A 164 8.34 -8.20 5.50
C VAL A 164 8.75 -7.02 4.63
N GLY A 165 7.79 -6.20 4.19
CA GLY A 165 8.05 -4.99 3.43
C GLY A 165 6.82 -4.09 3.26
N VAL A 166 7.05 -2.91 2.67
CA VAL A 166 6.02 -1.93 2.29
C VAL A 166 6.09 -1.75 0.79
N VAL A 167 5.01 -2.06 0.07
CA VAL A 167 4.93 -1.97 -1.39
C VAL A 167 5.13 -0.51 -1.82
N SER A 168 6.01 -0.27 -2.80
CA SER A 168 6.24 1.04 -3.41
C SER A 168 6.11 0.96 -4.92
N ALA A 169 4.99 1.48 -5.45
CA ALA A 169 4.72 1.57 -6.89
C ALA A 169 5.45 2.77 -7.55
N LYS A 170 6.36 3.44 -6.83
CA LYS A 170 7.05 4.66 -7.27
C LYS A 170 8.18 4.40 -8.26
N LEU A 171 8.52 3.15 -8.57
CA LEU A 171 9.62 2.94 -9.49
C LEU A 171 9.24 3.44 -10.87
N ASN A 172 10.05 4.32 -11.25
CA ASN A 172 9.97 5.29 -12.32
C ASN A 172 9.76 4.59 -13.67
N ALA A 173 8.51 4.23 -13.97
CA ALA A 173 8.13 3.73 -15.29
C ALA A 173 8.67 4.65 -16.41
N ALA A 174 8.73 5.97 -16.16
CA ALA A 174 9.30 6.93 -17.10
C ALA A 174 10.82 6.79 -17.22
N ALA A 175 11.56 6.57 -16.11
CA ALA A 175 13.01 6.34 -16.16
C ALA A 175 13.34 4.98 -16.78
N ALA A 176 12.58 3.94 -16.49
CA ALA A 176 12.74 2.63 -17.10
C ALA A 176 12.47 2.69 -18.62
N LEU A 177 11.41 3.36 -19.03
CA LEU A 177 11.08 3.59 -20.43
C LEU A 177 12.17 4.40 -21.15
N ALA A 178 12.69 5.45 -20.50
CA ALA A 178 13.77 6.29 -21.07
C ALA A 178 15.10 5.52 -21.19
N ALA A 179 15.39 4.62 -20.25
CA ALA A 179 16.64 3.85 -20.23
C ALA A 179 16.64 2.63 -21.15
N SER A 180 15.51 1.95 -21.30
CA SER A 180 15.41 0.67 -22.00
C SER A 180 14.47 0.68 -23.22
N GLY A 181 13.72 1.76 -23.44
CA GLY A 181 12.70 1.84 -24.51
C GLY A 181 11.47 0.97 -24.26
N ALA A 182 11.38 0.30 -23.12
CA ALA A 182 10.26 -0.57 -22.75
C ALA A 182 9.91 -0.39 -21.27
N LEU A 183 8.64 -0.64 -20.93
CA LEU A 183 8.23 -0.76 -19.52
C LEU A 183 8.57 -2.17 -19.05
N PRO A 184 9.33 -2.32 -17.96
CA PRO A 184 9.59 -3.64 -17.40
C PRO A 184 8.29 -4.26 -16.92
N GLU A 185 7.98 -5.46 -17.38
CA GLU A 185 6.87 -6.24 -16.86
C GLU A 185 7.31 -6.99 -15.59
N ASN A 186 6.44 -7.00 -14.58
CA ASN A 186 6.66 -7.72 -13.31
C ASN A 186 7.92 -7.30 -12.52
N VAL A 187 8.41 -6.09 -12.71
CA VAL A 187 9.50 -5.51 -11.92
C VAL A 187 8.89 -4.48 -10.97
N ASN A 188 8.61 -4.91 -9.76
CA ASN A 188 8.02 -4.11 -8.71
C ASN A 188 8.92 -4.14 -7.48
N TYR A 189 8.69 -3.23 -6.54
CA TYR A 189 9.57 -3.08 -5.39
C TYR A 189 8.81 -2.89 -4.09
N ALA A 190 9.46 -3.28 -2.99
CA ALA A 190 8.97 -3.02 -1.64
C ALA A 190 10.11 -2.58 -0.74
N VAL A 191 9.89 -1.57 0.08
CA VAL A 191 10.81 -1.17 1.15
C VAL A 191 10.88 -2.30 2.16
N LYS A 192 12.07 -2.76 2.51
CA LYS A 192 12.26 -3.85 3.48
C LYS A 192 11.77 -3.46 4.87
N SER A 193 11.12 -4.38 5.57
CA SER A 193 10.62 -4.15 6.93
C SER A 193 11.72 -3.80 7.94
N SER A 194 12.98 -4.17 7.71
CA SER A 194 14.08 -3.75 8.58
C SER A 194 14.24 -2.23 8.63
N PHE A 195 13.97 -1.52 7.53
CA PHE A 195 13.96 -0.05 7.51
C PHE A 195 12.72 0.51 8.18
N LEU A 196 11.57 -0.16 8.04
CA LEU A 196 10.34 0.18 8.76
C LEU A 196 10.53 0.03 10.27
N LEU A 197 11.11 -1.07 10.75
CA LEU A 197 11.40 -1.28 12.16
C LEU A 197 12.33 -0.20 12.72
N SER A 198 13.43 0.11 12.02
CA SER A 198 14.33 1.21 12.38
C SER A 198 13.62 2.57 12.44
N PHE A 199 12.71 2.84 11.50
CA PHE A 199 11.90 4.06 11.52
C PHE A 199 10.99 4.09 12.76
N LEU A 200 10.35 2.98 13.13
CA LEU A 200 9.46 2.88 14.28
C LEU A 200 10.20 2.94 15.62
N GLU A 201 11.45 2.49 15.72
CA GLU A 201 12.30 2.68 16.92
C GLU A 201 12.40 4.15 17.34
N SER A 202 12.31 5.06 16.37
CA SER A 202 12.31 6.51 16.62
C SER A 202 10.97 7.05 17.16
N VAL A 203 9.96 6.16 17.38
CA VAL A 203 8.64 6.46 17.95
C VAL A 203 8.33 5.41 19.03
N PRO A 204 8.95 5.49 20.23
CA PRO A 204 8.88 4.42 21.24
C PRO A 204 7.47 4.02 21.65
N ASP A 205 6.54 4.98 21.70
CA ASP A 205 5.13 4.72 22.03
C ASP A 205 4.44 3.78 21.05
N VAL A 206 4.91 3.71 19.80
CA VAL A 206 4.41 2.81 18.77
C VAL A 206 5.15 1.50 18.79
N ALA A 207 6.49 1.55 18.89
CA ALA A 207 7.33 0.36 18.90
C ALA A 207 6.92 -0.65 20.00
N ASN A 208 6.56 -0.15 21.17
CA ASN A 208 6.11 -0.97 22.31
C ASN A 208 4.71 -1.59 22.14
N LYS A 209 3.96 -1.20 21.11
CA LYS A 209 2.60 -1.70 20.83
C LYS A 209 2.55 -2.66 19.65
N LEU A 210 3.67 -2.88 18.98
CA LEU A 210 3.73 -3.80 17.85
C LEU A 210 3.44 -5.23 18.33
N LYS A 211 2.75 -5.99 17.48
CA LYS A 211 2.59 -7.42 17.71
C LYS A 211 3.91 -8.13 17.41
N ASP A 212 4.18 -9.18 18.20
CA ASP A 212 5.27 -10.09 17.90
C ASP A 212 5.05 -10.81 16.57
N ALA A 213 6.14 -11.04 15.84
CA ALA A 213 6.13 -11.81 14.61
C ALA A 213 5.68 -13.25 14.85
N VAL A 214 4.94 -13.82 13.91
CA VAL A 214 4.41 -15.18 13.99
C VAL A 214 5.48 -16.17 13.58
N SER A 215 5.74 -17.18 14.40
CA SER A 215 6.77 -18.20 14.11
C SER A 215 6.24 -19.44 13.37
N ALA A 216 4.93 -19.62 13.35
CA ALA A 216 4.27 -20.77 12.70
C ALA A 216 3.70 -20.36 11.34
N GLU A 217 3.85 -21.25 10.35
CA GLU A 217 3.17 -21.07 9.07
C GLU A 217 1.65 -21.00 9.26
N MET A 218 1.02 -20.03 8.61
CA MET A 218 -0.42 -19.89 8.58
C MET A 218 -0.98 -20.52 7.31
N LYS A 219 -2.26 -20.90 7.33
CA LYS A 219 -2.96 -21.24 6.10
C LYS A 219 -3.05 -20.00 5.23
N PHE A 220 -2.89 -20.18 3.93
CA PHE A 220 -2.84 -19.06 3.00
C PHE A 220 -4.09 -18.17 3.02
N ASP A 221 -5.27 -18.75 3.20
CA ASP A 221 -6.53 -18.02 3.36
C ASP A 221 -6.56 -17.18 4.63
N GLU A 222 -5.96 -17.64 5.73
CA GLU A 222 -5.83 -16.88 6.98
C GLU A 222 -4.88 -15.68 6.81
N VAL A 223 -3.75 -15.86 6.08
CA VAL A 223 -2.84 -14.78 5.70
C VAL A 223 -3.58 -13.70 4.90
N VAL A 224 -4.36 -14.11 3.90
CA VAL A 224 -5.14 -13.17 3.07
C VAL A 224 -6.18 -12.43 3.90
N GLN A 225 -6.90 -13.12 4.78
CA GLN A 225 -7.91 -12.52 5.67
C GLN A 225 -7.26 -11.51 6.63
N SER A 226 -6.12 -11.86 7.24
CA SER A 226 -5.37 -10.97 8.13
C SER A 226 -4.90 -9.71 7.39
N ALA A 227 -4.28 -9.88 6.22
CA ALA A 227 -3.82 -8.77 5.39
C ALA A 227 -4.99 -7.87 4.94
N GLN A 228 -6.13 -8.46 4.57
CA GLN A 228 -7.33 -7.72 4.18
C GLN A 228 -7.94 -6.95 5.35
N ALA A 229 -7.97 -7.53 6.55
CA ALA A 229 -8.52 -6.88 7.74
C ALA A 229 -7.70 -5.66 8.18
N ALA A 230 -6.39 -5.69 7.94
CA ALA A 230 -5.49 -4.60 8.27
C ALA A 230 -5.38 -3.53 7.15
N ALA A 231 -5.66 -3.91 5.90
CA ALA A 231 -5.49 -3.01 4.75
C ALA A 231 -6.53 -1.88 4.75
N VAL A 232 -6.10 -0.69 4.35
CA VAL A 232 -6.94 0.50 4.28
C VAL A 232 -6.59 1.35 3.07
N LEU A 233 -7.62 1.92 2.43
CA LEU A 233 -7.42 2.92 1.37
C LEU A 233 -7.14 4.28 2.01
N VAL A 234 -6.04 4.89 1.59
CA VAL A 234 -5.61 6.24 2.02
C VAL A 234 -6.02 7.23 0.95
N LEU A 235 -6.83 8.22 1.32
CA LEU A 235 -7.25 9.34 0.47
C LEU A 235 -6.57 10.62 0.94
N VAL A 236 -6.01 11.37 0.00
CA VAL A 236 -5.25 12.60 0.23
C VAL A 236 -5.95 13.78 -0.42
N TYR A 237 -6.07 14.87 0.33
CA TYR A 237 -6.75 16.10 -0.09
C TYR A 237 -5.80 17.29 -0.05
#